data_af0966c53dce2fa34b3628a9a8e6dbee
#
_entry.id   af0966c53dce2fa34b3628a9a8e6dbee
#
_cell.length_a   1.000
_cell.length_b   1.000
_cell.length_c   1.000
_cell.angle_alpha   90.00
_cell.angle_beta   90.00
_cell.angle_gamma   90.00
#
_symmetry.space_group_name_H-M   'P 1'
#
loop_
_entity.id
_entity.type
_entity.pdbx_description
1 polymer ?
#
loop_
_entity_poly.entity_id
_entity_poly.type
_entity_poly.pdbx_seq_one_letter_code
_entity_poly.pdbx_strand_id
1 'polypeptide(L)'
;MFRGYIDESYNPHVFSLSCLLSTDKVWGEFSRAWRLTLNSLNRKLKAQGRQTISRYHAADSSNLKREFADWTTDEQRAFFGDILKIFRRYPIDTVALSIDLDEFHRIIPEAQTQAKPDFQTFLYGMTTKFLIERIADRRCSKDPNARIALVHDRSANDSVMFEAFSQQVNDPNFAFGHCFTTFVSTGWERCIPLQPTDLVAYENFKDSMRRVTPRDRRKSLEMLIDLDSFGGRSQVMDAKAITELRAGLLAAGAIASASEDKPGTDGTFPTK
;
A
#
# COMPACT_ATOMS: atom_id res chain seq x y z
N MET A 1 2.57 19.49 12.08
CA MET A 1 2.81 18.86 10.78
C MET A 1 2.29 17.43 10.83
N PHE A 2 1.77 16.92 9.71
CA PHE A 2 1.39 15.52 9.54
C PHE A 2 2.51 14.76 8.86
N ARG A 3 2.61 13.47 9.18
CA ARG A 3 3.52 12.56 8.49
C ARG A 3 2.77 11.29 8.10
N GLY A 4 2.86 10.96 6.81
CA GLY A 4 2.34 9.73 6.23
C GLY A 4 3.47 8.73 5.99
N TYR A 5 3.30 7.49 6.42
CA TYR A 5 4.21 6.40 6.14
C TYR A 5 3.55 5.46 5.14
N ILE A 6 4.29 5.11 4.10
CA ILE A 6 3.77 4.36 2.95
C ILE A 6 4.52 3.04 2.83
N ASP A 7 3.76 1.99 2.57
CA ASP A 7 4.30 0.66 2.26
C ASP A 7 3.37 -0.06 1.28
N GLU A 8 3.91 -1.00 0.54
CA GLU A 8 3.20 -1.81 -0.44
C GLU A 8 3.19 -3.30 -0.07
N SER A 9 2.18 -4.00 -0.56
CA SER A 9 2.11 -5.46 -0.52
C SER A 9 1.48 -5.96 -1.81
N TYR A 10 2.12 -6.93 -2.47
CA TYR A 10 1.67 -7.38 -3.79
C TYR A 10 2.01 -8.84 -4.10
N ASN A 11 1.35 -9.35 -5.12
CA ASN A 11 1.67 -10.59 -5.82
C ASN A 11 1.22 -10.44 -7.29
N PRO A 12 1.28 -11.49 -8.14
CA PRO A 12 0.84 -11.38 -9.54
C PRO A 12 -0.63 -10.97 -9.75
N HIS A 13 -1.50 -11.14 -8.74
CA HIS A 13 -2.94 -10.93 -8.85
C HIS A 13 -3.45 -9.65 -8.18
N VAL A 14 -2.76 -9.15 -7.17
CA VAL A 14 -3.18 -7.98 -6.41
C VAL A 14 -1.99 -7.11 -6.07
N PHE A 15 -2.15 -5.81 -6.24
CA PHE A 15 -1.27 -4.78 -5.72
C PHE A 15 -2.02 -3.95 -4.68
N SER A 16 -1.36 -3.64 -3.56
CA SER A 16 -1.92 -2.80 -2.49
C SER A 16 -0.88 -1.80 -2.01
N LEU A 17 -1.25 -0.52 -1.95
CA LEU A 17 -0.44 0.56 -1.40
C LEU A 17 -1.19 1.18 -0.23
N SER A 18 -0.54 1.33 0.92
CA SER A 18 -1.16 1.86 2.14
C SER A 18 -0.34 2.99 2.73
N CYS A 19 -1.04 3.98 3.29
CA CYS A 19 -0.45 5.07 4.05
C CYS A 19 -1.10 5.16 5.42
N LEU A 20 -0.29 5.20 6.45
CA LEU A 20 -0.68 5.57 7.81
C LEU A 20 -0.30 7.02 8.07
N LEU A 21 -1.27 7.86 8.41
CA LEU A 21 -1.11 9.30 8.56
C LEU A 21 -1.45 9.75 9.98
N SER A 22 -0.55 10.49 10.63
CA SER A 22 -0.80 11.14 11.91
C SER A 22 0.13 12.33 12.11
N THR A 23 0.01 13.01 13.25
CA THR A 23 0.92 14.11 13.62
C THR A 23 2.27 13.59 14.10
N ASP A 24 3.32 14.41 13.98
CA ASP A 24 4.66 14.08 14.49
C ASP A 24 4.65 13.71 15.98
N LYS A 25 3.81 14.39 16.78
CA LYS A 25 3.65 14.09 18.20
C LYS A 25 3.12 12.67 18.42
N VAL A 26 2.02 12.32 17.74
CA VAL A 26 1.41 10.99 17.84
C VAL A 26 2.39 9.92 17.39
N TRP A 27 3.10 10.14 16.29
CA TRP A 27 4.13 9.21 15.79
C TRP A 27 5.28 9.00 16.78
N GLY A 28 5.70 10.05 17.47
CA GLY A 28 6.74 9.96 18.51
C GLY A 28 6.31 9.05 19.69
N GLU A 29 5.08 9.23 20.16
CA GLU A 29 4.50 8.43 21.24
C GLU A 29 4.21 6.98 20.79
N PHE A 30 3.64 6.81 19.62
CA PHE A 30 3.39 5.49 18.98
C PHE A 30 4.69 4.69 18.84
N SER A 31 5.72 5.31 18.27
CA SER A 31 7.02 4.66 18.06
C SER A 31 7.69 4.25 19.36
N ARG A 32 7.50 5.02 20.44
CA ARG A 32 7.97 4.65 21.76
C ARG A 32 7.22 3.43 22.30
N ALA A 33 5.88 3.44 22.20
CA ALA A 33 5.06 2.30 22.61
C ALA A 33 5.40 1.03 21.83
N TRP A 34 5.58 1.15 20.49
CA TRP A 34 5.98 0.06 19.62
C TRP A 34 7.31 -0.56 20.06
N ARG A 35 8.34 0.27 20.25
CA ARG A 35 9.66 -0.20 20.74
C ARG A 35 9.58 -0.90 22.09
N LEU A 36 8.78 -0.36 23.02
CA LEU A 36 8.63 -0.98 24.34
C LEU A 36 7.97 -2.36 24.22
N THR A 37 6.98 -2.52 23.35
CA THR A 37 6.32 -3.80 23.10
C THR A 37 7.29 -4.81 22.49
N LEU A 38 8.07 -4.44 21.46
CA LEU A 38 9.10 -5.31 20.88
C LEU A 38 10.18 -5.68 21.90
N ASN A 39 10.66 -4.72 22.68
CA ASN A 39 11.67 -4.98 23.70
C ASN A 39 11.17 -5.88 24.82
N SER A 40 9.90 -5.75 25.21
CA SER A 40 9.26 -6.62 26.20
C SER A 40 9.16 -8.06 25.68
N LEU A 41 8.73 -8.23 24.44
CA LEU A 41 8.69 -9.51 23.76
C LEU A 41 10.09 -10.14 23.66
N ASN A 42 11.07 -9.40 23.18
CA ASN A 42 12.45 -9.88 23.02
C ASN A 42 13.09 -10.32 24.34
N ARG A 43 12.77 -9.67 25.45
CA ARG A 43 13.21 -10.11 26.79
C ARG A 43 12.61 -11.47 27.14
N LYS A 44 11.32 -11.71 26.83
CA LYS A 44 10.66 -13.00 27.05
C LYS A 44 11.29 -14.11 26.20
N LEU A 45 11.48 -13.85 24.89
CA LEU A 45 12.10 -14.80 23.97
C LEU A 45 13.52 -15.17 24.42
N LYS A 46 14.32 -14.16 24.78
CA LYS A 46 15.69 -14.37 25.28
C LYS A 46 15.72 -15.21 26.56
N ALA A 47 14.80 -14.97 27.49
CA ALA A 47 14.69 -15.75 28.73
C ALA A 47 14.31 -17.23 28.46
N GLN A 48 13.67 -17.51 27.32
CA GLN A 48 13.32 -18.85 26.85
C GLN A 48 14.42 -19.48 25.98
N GLY A 49 15.56 -18.83 25.76
CA GLY A 49 16.61 -19.27 24.83
C GLY A 49 16.23 -19.24 23.35
N ARG A 50 15.19 -18.47 23.00
CA ARG A 50 14.66 -18.37 21.63
C ARG A 50 15.24 -17.18 20.88
N GLN A 51 15.14 -17.23 19.54
CA GLN A 51 15.54 -16.14 18.68
C GLN A 51 14.68 -14.90 18.96
N THR A 52 15.35 -13.74 19.10
CA THR A 52 14.66 -12.43 19.20
C THR A 52 14.28 -11.92 17.84
N ILE A 53 13.24 -11.08 17.78
CA ILE A 53 12.84 -10.42 16.53
C ILE A 53 13.50 -9.05 16.42
N SER A 54 14.03 -8.73 15.24
CA SER A 54 14.65 -7.44 14.94
C SER A 54 13.59 -6.39 14.58
N ARG A 55 12.52 -6.84 13.95
CA ARG A 55 11.36 -6.02 13.56
C ARG A 55 10.07 -6.84 13.54
N TYR A 56 8.94 -6.16 13.55
CA TYR A 56 7.71 -6.77 13.06
C TYR A 56 7.71 -6.73 11.53
N HIS A 57 7.46 -7.88 10.89
CA HIS A 57 7.22 -8.01 9.45
C HIS A 57 5.96 -8.86 9.24
N ALA A 58 4.95 -8.26 8.64
CA ALA A 58 3.59 -8.82 8.61
C ALA A 58 3.52 -10.16 7.87
N ALA A 59 4.19 -10.28 6.74
CA ALA A 59 4.21 -11.52 5.97
C ALA A 59 4.93 -12.65 6.71
N ASP A 60 6.08 -12.37 7.35
CA ASP A 60 6.83 -13.38 8.10
C ASP A 60 6.07 -13.80 9.36
N SER A 61 5.53 -12.85 10.11
CA SER A 61 4.69 -13.11 11.28
C SER A 61 3.46 -13.93 10.92
N SER A 62 2.75 -13.54 9.86
CA SER A 62 1.50 -14.20 9.43
C SER A 62 1.72 -15.64 8.96
N ASN A 63 2.89 -15.96 8.41
CA ASN A 63 3.21 -17.28 7.88
C ASN A 63 4.16 -18.08 8.80
N LEU A 64 4.47 -17.58 10.00
CA LEU A 64 5.40 -18.18 10.95
C LEU A 64 6.75 -18.52 10.28
N LYS A 65 7.37 -17.52 9.66
CA LYS A 65 8.63 -17.66 8.93
C LYS A 65 9.75 -16.82 9.55
N ARG A 66 10.99 -17.10 9.19
CA ARG A 66 12.20 -16.39 9.65
C ARG A 66 12.26 -16.28 11.18
N GLU A 67 12.27 -15.06 11.72
CA GLU A 67 12.32 -14.81 13.16
C GLU A 67 11.08 -15.29 13.93
N PHE A 68 10.00 -15.68 13.22
CA PHE A 68 8.75 -16.22 13.76
C PHE A 68 8.60 -17.74 13.55
N ALA A 69 9.63 -18.42 13.03
CA ALA A 69 9.51 -19.81 12.59
C ALA A 69 9.24 -20.81 13.74
N ASP A 70 9.66 -20.48 14.95
CA ASP A 70 9.46 -21.29 16.16
C ASP A 70 8.26 -20.85 17.01
N TRP A 71 7.44 -19.92 16.49
CA TRP A 71 6.27 -19.43 17.20
C TRP A 71 5.06 -20.32 17.00
N THR A 72 4.24 -20.42 18.03
CA THR A 72 2.91 -20.99 17.92
C THR A 72 1.91 -19.94 17.40
N THR A 73 0.79 -20.41 16.87
CA THR A 73 -0.31 -19.53 16.46
C THR A 73 -0.86 -18.70 17.64
N ASP A 74 -0.83 -19.23 18.84
CA ASP A 74 -1.33 -18.51 20.03
C ASP A 74 -0.36 -17.42 20.47
N GLU A 75 0.94 -17.62 20.36
CA GLU A 75 1.95 -16.58 20.60
C GLU A 75 1.83 -15.46 19.57
N GLN A 76 1.64 -15.82 18.29
CA GLN A 76 1.39 -14.85 17.22
C GLN A 76 0.15 -14.02 17.51
N ARG A 77 -0.97 -14.66 17.90
CA ARG A 77 -2.23 -13.97 18.24
C ARG A 77 -2.08 -13.06 19.46
N ALA A 78 -1.39 -13.51 20.48
CA ALA A 78 -1.13 -12.72 21.68
C ALA A 78 -0.31 -11.47 21.35
N PHE A 79 0.75 -11.63 20.56
CA PHE A 79 1.57 -10.50 20.11
C PHE A 79 0.79 -9.52 19.21
N PHE A 80 -0.02 -10.02 18.29
CA PHE A 80 -0.92 -9.19 17.49
C PHE A 80 -1.90 -8.40 18.38
N GLY A 81 -2.42 -9.03 19.43
CA GLY A 81 -3.24 -8.35 20.44
C GLY A 81 -2.51 -7.20 21.14
N ASP A 82 -1.21 -7.35 21.43
CA ASP A 82 -0.41 -6.26 22.02
C ASP A 82 -0.16 -5.12 21.00
N ILE A 83 0.02 -5.43 19.73
CA ILE A 83 0.08 -4.44 18.63
C ILE A 83 -1.24 -3.66 18.53
N LEU A 84 -2.38 -4.33 18.57
CA LEU A 84 -3.70 -3.69 18.50
C LEU A 84 -3.94 -2.70 19.67
N LYS A 85 -3.43 -2.99 20.88
CA LYS A 85 -3.49 -2.06 22.02
C LYS A 85 -2.79 -0.73 21.71
N ILE A 86 -1.70 -0.76 20.91
CA ILE A 86 -1.00 0.46 20.50
C ILE A 86 -1.88 1.23 19.52
N PHE A 87 -2.42 0.58 18.48
CA PHE A 87 -3.32 1.24 17.55
C PHE A 87 -4.56 1.86 18.22
N ARG A 88 -5.15 1.18 19.22
CA ARG A 88 -6.30 1.72 19.98
C ARG A 88 -5.98 3.01 20.73
N ARG A 89 -4.74 3.17 21.15
CA ARG A 89 -4.31 4.28 21.99
C ARG A 89 -4.04 5.55 21.20
N TYR A 90 -3.65 5.42 19.94
CA TYR A 90 -3.17 6.54 19.13
C TYR A 90 -4.02 6.73 17.88
N PRO A 91 -4.53 7.97 17.63
CA PRO A 91 -5.33 8.25 16.45
C PRO A 91 -4.44 8.25 15.20
N ILE A 92 -4.66 7.29 14.34
CA ILE A 92 -3.95 7.14 13.05
C ILE A 92 -4.98 7.01 11.94
N ASP A 93 -4.91 7.92 10.98
CA ASP A 93 -5.69 7.81 9.75
C ASP A 93 -5.03 6.80 8.81
N THR A 94 -5.84 5.98 8.17
CA THR A 94 -5.40 5.03 7.15
C THR A 94 -5.99 5.39 5.80
N VAL A 95 -5.13 5.42 4.79
CA VAL A 95 -5.53 5.50 3.39
C VAL A 95 -4.89 4.31 2.69
N ALA A 96 -5.71 3.46 2.09
CA ALA A 96 -5.22 2.29 1.36
C ALA A 96 -5.91 2.19 0.01
N LEU A 97 -5.14 1.81 -1.00
CA LEU A 97 -5.59 1.54 -2.35
C LEU A 97 -5.16 0.12 -2.72
N SER A 98 -6.08 -0.66 -3.26
CA SER A 98 -5.75 -1.97 -3.82
C SER A 98 -6.27 -2.08 -5.24
N ILE A 99 -5.57 -2.83 -6.07
CA ILE A 99 -5.91 -3.09 -7.47
C ILE A 99 -5.93 -4.60 -7.67
N ASP A 100 -7.03 -5.10 -8.21
CA ASP A 100 -7.10 -6.44 -8.78
C ASP A 100 -6.42 -6.40 -10.14
N LEU A 101 -5.24 -7.00 -10.24
CA LEU A 101 -4.41 -6.96 -11.45
C LEU A 101 -4.99 -7.83 -12.58
N ASP A 102 -5.70 -8.90 -12.25
CA ASP A 102 -6.36 -9.74 -13.25
C ASP A 102 -7.50 -8.94 -13.91
N GLU A 103 -8.31 -8.25 -13.10
CA GLU A 103 -9.36 -7.37 -13.61
C GLU A 103 -8.79 -6.15 -14.33
N PHE A 104 -7.69 -5.58 -13.84
CA PHE A 104 -7.00 -4.47 -14.49
C PHE A 104 -6.53 -4.86 -15.90
N HIS A 105 -5.87 -6.00 -16.03
CA HIS A 105 -5.40 -6.50 -17.33
C HIS A 105 -6.54 -6.89 -18.27
N ARG A 106 -7.66 -7.34 -17.74
CA ARG A 106 -8.85 -7.64 -18.53
C ARG A 106 -9.47 -6.38 -19.13
N ILE A 107 -9.46 -5.26 -18.40
CA ILE A 107 -10.06 -3.99 -18.85
C ILE A 107 -9.05 -3.16 -19.66
N ILE A 108 -7.77 -3.21 -19.31
CA ILE A 108 -6.68 -2.50 -20.01
C ILE A 108 -5.67 -3.54 -20.56
N PRO A 109 -6.04 -4.30 -21.58
CA PRO A 109 -5.15 -5.31 -22.14
C PRO A 109 -3.86 -4.71 -22.75
N GLU A 110 -3.90 -3.46 -23.14
CA GLU A 110 -2.75 -2.71 -23.64
C GLU A 110 -1.61 -2.64 -22.61
N ALA A 111 -1.94 -2.67 -21.32
CA ALA A 111 -0.94 -2.70 -20.24
C ALA A 111 -0.14 -4.02 -20.20
N GLN A 112 -0.67 -5.11 -20.75
CA GLN A 112 0.05 -6.40 -20.84
C GLN A 112 1.12 -6.42 -21.92
N THR A 113 0.94 -5.64 -23.00
CA THR A 113 1.86 -5.58 -24.14
C THR A 113 3.05 -4.67 -23.87
N GLN A 114 2.97 -3.83 -22.83
CA GLN A 114 4.09 -3.04 -22.37
C GLN A 114 5.13 -3.95 -21.69
N ALA A 115 6.42 -3.72 -21.95
CA ALA A 115 7.48 -4.48 -21.31
C ALA A 115 7.35 -4.45 -19.79
N LYS A 116 7.64 -5.56 -19.11
CA LYS A 116 7.42 -5.68 -17.66
C LYS A 116 7.94 -4.51 -16.80
N PRO A 117 9.12 -3.90 -17.07
CA PRO A 117 9.56 -2.72 -16.37
C PRO A 117 8.59 -1.55 -16.49
N ASP A 118 8.02 -1.36 -17.69
CA ASP A 118 7.13 -0.24 -17.97
C ASP A 118 5.78 -0.37 -17.27
N PHE A 119 5.22 -1.59 -17.20
CA PHE A 119 3.98 -1.82 -16.45
C PHE A 119 4.15 -1.59 -14.95
N GLN A 120 5.24 -2.07 -14.37
CA GLN A 120 5.51 -1.86 -12.95
C GLN A 120 5.71 -0.37 -12.65
N THR A 121 6.49 0.33 -13.47
CA THR A 121 6.66 1.79 -13.41
C THR A 121 5.31 2.51 -13.48
N PHE A 122 4.48 2.16 -14.46
CA PHE A 122 3.14 2.71 -14.59
C PHE A 122 2.28 2.47 -13.35
N LEU A 123 2.27 1.25 -12.82
CA LEU A 123 1.47 0.85 -11.66
C LEU A 123 1.85 1.66 -10.41
N TYR A 124 3.15 1.75 -10.10
CA TYR A 124 3.64 2.52 -8.95
C TYR A 124 3.39 4.02 -9.12
N GLY A 125 3.63 4.57 -10.30
CA GLY A 125 3.36 5.98 -10.59
C GLY A 125 1.89 6.34 -10.43
N MET A 126 1.01 5.57 -11.03
CA MET A 126 -0.43 5.74 -10.96
C MET A 126 -0.96 5.62 -9.52
N THR A 127 -0.59 4.56 -8.82
CA THR A 127 -1.07 4.32 -7.46
C THR A 127 -0.57 5.36 -6.47
N THR A 128 0.65 5.89 -6.67
CA THR A 128 1.18 6.99 -5.88
C THR A 128 0.34 8.26 -6.07
N LYS A 129 0.00 8.62 -7.30
CA LYS A 129 -0.87 9.79 -7.58
C LYS A 129 -2.24 9.64 -6.91
N PHE A 130 -2.90 8.50 -7.09
CA PHE A 130 -4.18 8.22 -6.42
C PHE A 130 -4.08 8.27 -4.90
N LEU A 131 -3.01 7.73 -4.32
CA LEU A 131 -2.80 7.79 -2.87
C LEU A 131 -2.70 9.24 -2.38
N ILE A 132 -1.96 10.09 -3.09
CA ILE A 132 -1.83 11.53 -2.78
C ILE A 132 -3.18 12.23 -2.84
N GLU A 133 -3.98 11.99 -3.88
CA GLU A 133 -5.33 12.53 -4.01
C GLU A 133 -6.22 12.11 -2.83
N ARG A 134 -6.19 10.85 -2.44
CA ARG A 134 -6.97 10.34 -1.29
C ARG A 134 -6.53 10.92 0.05
N ILE A 135 -5.23 11.12 0.23
CA ILE A 135 -4.70 11.81 1.42
C ILE A 135 -5.17 13.27 1.41
N ALA A 136 -5.13 13.94 0.27
CA ALA A 136 -5.60 15.31 0.12
C ALA A 136 -7.10 15.44 0.42
N ASP A 137 -7.94 14.62 -0.19
CA ASP A 137 -9.39 14.57 0.05
C ASP A 137 -9.71 14.36 1.52
N ARG A 138 -8.95 13.50 2.17
CA ARG A 138 -9.19 13.15 3.55
C ARG A 138 -8.73 14.21 4.54
N ARG A 139 -7.62 14.88 4.25
CA ARG A 139 -6.96 15.77 5.20
C ARG A 139 -6.95 17.23 4.76
N CYS A 140 -6.51 17.52 3.54
CA CYS A 140 -6.35 18.90 3.08
C CYS A 140 -7.69 19.57 2.82
N SER A 141 -8.72 18.83 2.39
CA SER A 141 -10.08 19.35 2.27
C SER A 141 -10.68 19.82 3.60
N LYS A 142 -10.25 19.20 4.73
CA LYS A 142 -10.70 19.57 6.08
C LYS A 142 -9.84 20.64 6.74
N ASP A 143 -8.58 20.69 6.38
CA ASP A 143 -7.58 21.63 6.89
C ASP A 143 -6.66 22.08 5.74
N PRO A 144 -7.04 23.15 5.01
CA PRO A 144 -6.23 23.66 3.89
C PRO A 144 -4.82 24.10 4.28
N ASN A 145 -4.58 24.32 5.57
CA ASN A 145 -3.25 24.69 6.09
C ASN A 145 -2.44 23.47 6.53
N ALA A 146 -2.98 22.24 6.37
CA ALA A 146 -2.24 21.04 6.67
C ALA A 146 -0.90 21.02 5.94
N ARG A 147 0.13 20.52 6.60
CA ARG A 147 1.45 20.26 6.02
C ARG A 147 1.75 18.79 6.21
N ILE A 148 1.98 18.10 5.09
CA ILE A 148 2.12 16.64 5.04
C ILE A 148 3.47 16.30 4.45
N ALA A 149 4.27 15.53 5.19
CA ALA A 149 5.47 14.88 4.71
C ALA A 149 5.17 13.39 4.51
N LEU A 150 5.58 12.81 3.39
CA LEU A 150 5.43 11.39 3.09
C LEU A 150 6.76 10.67 3.19
N VAL A 151 6.74 9.49 3.78
CA VAL A 151 7.91 8.61 3.97
C VAL A 151 7.53 7.22 3.46
N HIS A 152 8.26 6.73 2.46
CA HIS A 152 8.04 5.41 1.87
C HIS A 152 9.09 4.40 2.37
N ASP A 153 8.73 3.14 2.56
CA ASP A 153 9.72 2.08 2.81
C ASP A 153 10.53 1.85 1.53
N ARG A 154 11.85 1.74 1.70
CA ARG A 154 12.80 1.71 0.57
C ARG A 154 12.52 0.53 -0.35
N SER A 155 12.32 0.81 -1.63
CA SER A 155 12.09 -0.18 -2.67
C SER A 155 12.84 0.15 -3.97
N ALA A 156 12.82 -0.76 -4.93
CA ALA A 156 13.38 -0.53 -6.25
C ALA A 156 12.60 0.54 -7.06
N ASN A 157 11.41 0.93 -6.59
CA ASN A 157 10.51 1.84 -7.28
C ASN A 157 10.50 3.27 -6.69
N ASP A 158 11.42 3.56 -5.77
CA ASP A 158 11.51 4.88 -5.09
C ASP A 158 11.55 6.07 -6.05
N SER A 159 12.35 5.97 -7.13
CA SER A 159 12.46 7.05 -8.12
C SER A 159 11.15 7.31 -8.86
N VAL A 160 10.41 6.26 -9.20
CA VAL A 160 9.12 6.33 -9.87
C VAL A 160 8.07 6.99 -8.97
N MET A 161 8.03 6.58 -7.71
CA MET A 161 7.10 7.15 -6.74
C MET A 161 7.42 8.62 -6.44
N PHE A 162 8.72 8.96 -6.32
CA PHE A 162 9.13 10.34 -6.13
C PHE A 162 8.78 11.21 -7.34
N GLU A 163 8.97 10.72 -8.55
CA GLU A 163 8.59 11.43 -9.77
C GLU A 163 7.08 11.64 -9.84
N ALA A 164 6.29 10.60 -9.59
CA ALA A 164 4.83 10.68 -9.55
C ALA A 164 4.34 11.67 -8.48
N PHE A 165 4.96 11.67 -7.28
CA PHE A 165 4.72 12.67 -6.25
C PHE A 165 5.01 14.08 -6.76
N SER A 166 6.20 14.30 -7.33
CA SER A 166 6.61 15.61 -7.82
C SER A 166 5.70 16.15 -8.93
N GLN A 167 5.30 15.29 -9.87
CA GLN A 167 4.35 15.64 -10.91
C GLN A 167 3.00 16.02 -10.32
N GLN A 168 2.46 15.22 -9.38
CA GLN A 168 1.15 15.45 -8.79
C GLN A 168 1.09 16.74 -7.98
N VAL A 169 2.08 17.01 -7.13
CA VAL A 169 2.07 18.18 -6.24
C VAL A 169 2.33 19.50 -6.98
N ASN A 170 3.00 19.44 -8.14
CA ASN A 170 3.27 20.59 -9.00
C ASN A 170 2.25 20.75 -10.13
N ASP A 171 1.26 19.87 -10.26
CA ASP A 171 0.18 20.01 -11.24
C ASP A 171 -0.69 21.24 -10.86
N PRO A 172 -0.81 22.25 -11.74
CA PRO A 172 -1.64 23.44 -11.47
C PRO A 172 -3.12 23.11 -11.27
N ASN A 173 -3.59 21.97 -11.76
CA ASN A 173 -4.97 21.50 -11.58
C ASN A 173 -5.17 20.75 -10.25
N PHE A 174 -4.11 20.41 -9.53
CA PHE A 174 -4.21 19.77 -8.23
C PHE A 174 -4.22 20.80 -7.10
N ALA A 175 -5.42 21.19 -6.69
CA ALA A 175 -5.65 22.27 -5.72
C ALA A 175 -4.92 22.11 -4.37
N PHE A 176 -4.53 20.90 -3.99
CA PHE A 176 -3.93 20.58 -2.70
C PHE A 176 -2.42 20.36 -2.73
N GLY A 177 -1.74 20.62 -3.85
CA GLY A 177 -0.29 20.43 -3.97
C GLY A 177 0.50 21.14 -2.88
N HIS A 178 0.06 22.35 -2.49
CA HIS A 178 0.67 23.17 -1.43
C HIS A 178 0.65 22.53 -0.02
N CYS A 179 -0.19 21.53 0.21
CA CYS A 179 -0.25 20.80 1.47
C CYS A 179 0.91 19.82 1.64
N PHE A 180 1.48 19.34 0.55
CA PHE A 180 2.56 18.36 0.59
C PHE A 180 3.92 19.05 0.61
N THR A 181 4.77 18.65 1.54
CA THR A 181 6.06 19.32 1.77
C THR A 181 7.25 18.53 1.26
N THR A 182 7.18 17.21 1.35
CA THR A 182 8.28 16.33 0.94
C THR A 182 7.82 14.89 0.77
N PHE A 183 8.55 14.15 -0.05
CA PHE A 183 8.50 12.70 -0.20
C PHE A 183 9.92 12.16 -0.06
N VAL A 184 10.15 11.22 0.85
CA VAL A 184 11.45 10.60 1.06
C VAL A 184 11.29 9.09 1.21
N SER A 185 12.34 8.35 0.88
CA SER A 185 12.44 6.91 1.08
C SER A 185 13.46 6.60 2.18
N THR A 186 13.15 5.65 3.05
CA THR A 186 14.05 5.16 4.09
C THR A 186 13.72 3.73 4.46
N GLY A 187 14.66 3.00 5.05
CA GLY A 187 14.38 1.64 5.54
C GLY A 187 13.76 1.64 6.93
N TRP A 188 13.01 0.57 7.21
CA TRP A 188 12.38 0.30 8.50
C TRP A 188 13.36 0.31 9.69
N GLU A 189 14.66 0.04 9.45
CA GLU A 189 15.72 0.04 10.47
C GLU A 189 15.87 1.40 11.14
N ARG A 190 15.58 2.46 10.39
CA ARG A 190 15.69 3.85 10.84
C ARG A 190 14.33 4.46 11.14
N CYS A 191 13.23 3.82 10.70
CA CYS A 191 11.90 4.37 10.72
C CYS A 191 10.86 3.36 11.24
N ILE A 192 10.64 3.36 12.56
CA ILE A 192 9.70 2.43 13.20
C ILE A 192 8.29 2.48 12.62
N PRO A 193 7.70 3.65 12.29
CA PRO A 193 6.35 3.70 11.73
C PRO A 193 6.13 2.92 10.43
N LEU A 194 7.18 2.55 9.71
CA LEU A 194 7.07 1.67 8.54
C LEU A 194 6.63 0.24 8.92
N GLN A 195 6.98 -0.26 10.11
CA GLN A 195 6.56 -1.59 10.55
C GLN A 195 5.03 -1.73 10.74
N PRO A 196 4.33 -0.80 11.43
CA PRO A 196 2.86 -0.82 11.44
C PRO A 196 2.25 -0.54 10.08
N THR A 197 2.92 0.20 9.19
CA THR A 197 2.44 0.42 7.83
C THR A 197 2.51 -0.86 7.00
N ASP A 198 3.58 -1.66 7.10
CA ASP A 198 3.69 -3.00 6.52
C ASP A 198 2.53 -3.91 6.98
N LEU A 199 2.19 -3.89 8.29
CA LEU A 199 1.03 -4.63 8.78
C LEU A 199 -0.25 -4.25 8.04
N VAL A 200 -0.52 -2.96 7.91
CA VAL A 200 -1.76 -2.49 7.29
C VAL A 200 -1.77 -2.75 5.79
N ALA A 201 -0.65 -2.55 5.09
CA ALA A 201 -0.51 -2.88 3.68
C ALA A 201 -0.76 -4.37 3.42
N TYR A 202 -0.18 -5.24 4.25
CA TYR A 202 -0.37 -6.68 4.16
C TYR A 202 -1.82 -7.11 4.43
N GLU A 203 -2.49 -6.57 5.45
CA GLU A 203 -3.88 -6.91 5.74
C GLU A 203 -4.84 -6.43 4.64
N ASN A 204 -4.63 -5.23 4.07
CA ASN A 204 -5.40 -4.74 2.93
C ASN A 204 -5.18 -5.59 1.67
N PHE A 205 -3.93 -5.95 1.39
CA PHE A 205 -3.59 -6.89 0.32
C PHE A 205 -4.31 -8.23 0.48
N LYS A 206 -4.27 -8.81 1.68
CA LYS A 206 -4.96 -10.08 1.97
C LYS A 206 -6.47 -9.99 1.88
N ASP A 207 -7.09 -8.86 2.23
CA ASP A 207 -8.53 -8.65 2.04
C ASP A 207 -8.88 -8.53 0.56
N SER A 208 -8.07 -7.84 -0.22
CA SER A 208 -8.28 -7.68 -1.67
C SER A 208 -8.13 -9.01 -2.41
N MET A 209 -7.23 -9.89 -1.96
CA MET A 209 -7.10 -11.26 -2.48
C MET A 209 -8.38 -12.10 -2.34
N ARG A 210 -9.33 -11.72 -1.48
CA ARG A 210 -10.65 -12.40 -1.37
C ARG A 210 -11.51 -12.23 -2.63
N ARG A 211 -11.24 -11.24 -3.45
CA ARG A 211 -11.93 -11.05 -4.74
C ARG A 211 -11.41 -12.05 -5.77
N VAL A 212 -10.12 -12.33 -5.74
CA VAL A 212 -9.48 -13.32 -6.64
C VAL A 212 -9.73 -14.74 -6.14
N THR A 213 -9.60 -14.97 -4.83
CA THR A 213 -9.84 -16.28 -4.20
C THR A 213 -10.81 -16.07 -3.04
N PRO A 214 -12.12 -16.40 -3.23
CA PRO A 214 -13.13 -16.19 -2.21
C PRO A 214 -12.80 -16.90 -0.89
N ARG A 215 -12.82 -16.15 0.20
CA ARG A 215 -12.59 -16.64 1.57
C ARG A 215 -13.16 -15.64 2.57
N ASP A 216 -13.29 -16.04 3.80
CA ASP A 216 -13.68 -15.14 4.88
C ASP A 216 -12.66 -14.04 5.12
N ARG A 217 -13.13 -12.90 5.62
CA ARG A 217 -12.25 -11.82 6.05
C ARG A 217 -11.36 -12.30 7.19
N ARG A 218 -10.12 -11.85 7.19
CA ARG A 218 -9.19 -12.16 8.27
C ARG A 218 -9.61 -11.44 9.55
N LYS A 219 -9.62 -12.17 10.67
CA LYS A 219 -9.93 -11.59 11.98
C LYS A 219 -8.98 -10.47 12.37
N SER A 220 -7.71 -10.54 11.95
CA SER A 220 -6.72 -9.46 12.15
C SER A 220 -7.18 -8.13 11.54
N LEU A 221 -7.69 -8.17 10.31
CA LEU A 221 -8.21 -6.96 9.66
C LEU A 221 -9.50 -6.47 10.31
N GLU A 222 -10.44 -7.36 10.64
CA GLU A 222 -11.66 -7.00 11.37
C GLU A 222 -11.32 -6.27 12.66
N MET A 223 -10.40 -6.81 13.44
CA MET A 223 -9.94 -6.19 14.68
C MET A 223 -9.27 -4.83 14.49
N LEU A 224 -8.59 -4.60 13.34
CA LEU A 224 -8.03 -3.29 12.98
C LEU A 224 -9.13 -2.29 12.60
N ILE A 225 -10.09 -2.72 11.76
CA ILE A 225 -11.20 -1.87 11.28
C ILE A 225 -12.12 -1.45 12.43
N ASP A 226 -12.34 -2.33 13.41
CA ASP A 226 -13.18 -2.07 14.59
C ASP A 226 -12.55 -1.09 15.59
N LEU A 227 -11.34 -0.61 15.32
CA LEU A 227 -10.72 0.40 16.19
C LEU A 227 -11.25 1.80 15.85
N ASP A 228 -11.85 2.48 16.83
CA ASP A 228 -12.29 3.87 16.69
C ASP A 228 -11.15 4.83 16.30
N SER A 229 -9.94 4.49 16.73
CA SER A 229 -8.71 5.23 16.41
C SER A 229 -8.20 4.99 14.99
N PHE A 230 -8.71 3.95 14.30
CA PHE A 230 -8.29 3.56 12.97
C PHE A 230 -9.24 4.15 11.92
N GLY A 231 -9.06 5.41 11.63
CA GLY A 231 -9.93 6.22 10.80
C GLY A 231 -9.86 5.91 9.30
N GLY A 232 -9.72 4.65 8.87
CA GLY A 232 -9.41 4.32 7.50
C GLY A 232 -10.51 3.68 6.66
N ARG A 233 -10.44 3.92 5.36
CA ARG A 233 -11.14 3.12 4.34
C ARG A 233 -10.12 2.57 3.36
N SER A 234 -10.08 1.26 3.22
CA SER A 234 -9.45 0.63 2.07
C SER A 234 -10.37 0.82 0.86
N GLN A 235 -9.84 1.33 -0.21
CA GLN A 235 -10.53 1.43 -1.49
C GLN A 235 -9.91 0.41 -2.44
N VAL A 236 -10.76 -0.40 -3.04
CA VAL A 236 -10.35 -1.25 -4.16
C VAL A 236 -10.78 -0.54 -5.44
N MET A 237 -9.88 -0.41 -6.40
CA MET A 237 -10.27 0.01 -7.75
C MET A 237 -11.12 -1.10 -8.36
N ASP A 238 -12.41 -0.82 -8.46
CA ASP A 238 -13.36 -1.73 -9.10
C ASP A 238 -13.33 -1.57 -10.64
N ALA A 239 -14.06 -2.44 -11.34
CA ALA A 239 -14.13 -2.44 -12.78
C ALA A 239 -14.56 -1.08 -13.37
N LYS A 240 -15.44 -0.35 -12.67
CA LYS A 240 -15.88 0.98 -13.09
C LYS A 240 -14.71 1.97 -13.05
N ALA A 241 -14.01 2.05 -11.93
CA ALA A 241 -12.85 2.95 -11.76
C ALA A 241 -11.73 2.61 -12.76
N ILE A 242 -11.48 1.33 -13.03
CA ILE A 242 -10.49 0.90 -14.03
C ILE A 242 -10.95 1.28 -15.45
N THR A 243 -12.24 1.17 -15.75
CA THR A 243 -12.80 1.58 -17.06
C THR A 243 -12.71 3.10 -17.27
N GLU A 244 -13.01 3.89 -16.23
CA GLU A 244 -12.84 5.35 -16.26
C GLU A 244 -11.36 5.74 -16.43
N LEU A 245 -10.46 5.04 -15.75
CA LEU A 245 -9.01 5.21 -15.94
C LEU A 245 -8.60 4.92 -17.40
N ARG A 246 -9.06 3.80 -17.98
CA ARG A 246 -8.76 3.46 -19.38
C ARG A 246 -9.21 4.56 -20.34
N ALA A 247 -10.44 5.07 -20.15
CA ALA A 247 -10.95 6.17 -20.97
C ALA A 247 -10.06 7.42 -20.88
N GLY A 248 -9.61 7.77 -19.67
CA GLY A 248 -8.67 8.87 -19.46
C GLY A 248 -7.32 8.65 -20.14
N LEU A 249 -6.76 7.44 -20.05
CA LEU A 249 -5.48 7.08 -20.68
C LEU A 249 -5.56 7.13 -22.21
N LEU A 250 -6.68 6.68 -22.81
CA LEU A 250 -6.94 6.79 -24.23
C LEU A 250 -7.05 8.25 -24.68
N ALA A 251 -7.80 9.07 -23.95
CA ALA A 251 -7.97 10.49 -24.26
C ALA A 251 -6.65 11.26 -24.14
N ALA A 252 -5.77 10.86 -23.22
CA ALA A 252 -4.44 11.45 -23.06
C ALA A 252 -3.40 10.90 -24.06
N GLY A 253 -3.75 9.92 -24.90
CA GLY A 253 -2.82 9.25 -25.81
C GLY A 253 -1.74 8.41 -25.10
N ALA A 254 -1.95 8.09 -23.83
CA ALA A 254 -1.01 7.31 -23.02
C ALA A 254 -1.06 5.81 -23.34
N ILE A 255 -2.17 5.33 -23.91
CA ILE A 255 -2.34 4.00 -24.49
C ILE A 255 -2.94 4.12 -25.88
N ALA A 256 -2.56 3.24 -26.80
CA ALA A 256 -3.17 3.20 -28.14
C ALA A 256 -4.58 2.59 -28.04
N SER A 257 -5.53 3.10 -28.83
CA SER A 257 -6.77 2.34 -29.05
C SER A 257 -6.42 1.01 -29.70
N ALA A 258 -6.96 -0.10 -29.19
CA ALA A 258 -6.84 -1.37 -29.89
C ALA A 258 -7.28 -1.15 -31.35
N SER A 259 -6.36 -1.25 -32.31
CA SER A 259 -6.72 -1.28 -33.71
C SER A 259 -7.67 -2.46 -33.90
N GLU A 260 -8.86 -2.21 -34.44
CA GLU A 260 -9.69 -3.30 -34.96
C GLU A 260 -8.82 -4.01 -36.00
N ASP A 261 -8.21 -5.12 -35.59
CA ASP A 261 -7.58 -6.04 -36.53
C ASP A 261 -8.69 -6.50 -37.47
N LYS A 262 -8.74 -5.88 -38.63
CA LYS A 262 -9.53 -6.39 -39.74
C LYS A 262 -9.00 -7.82 -40.00
N PRO A 263 -9.86 -8.85 -40.00
CA PRO A 263 -9.44 -10.18 -40.37
C PRO A 263 -8.76 -10.11 -41.75
N GLY A 264 -7.48 -10.46 -41.78
CA GLY A 264 -6.65 -10.43 -42.96
C GLY A 264 -7.34 -11.23 -44.07
N THR A 265 -7.66 -10.53 -45.14
CA THR A 265 -8.08 -11.11 -46.40
C THR A 265 -7.03 -12.11 -46.86
N ASP A 266 -7.49 -13.34 -47.07
CA ASP A 266 -6.94 -14.43 -47.85
C ASP A 266 -5.61 -14.14 -48.59
N GLY A 267 -4.53 -14.67 -48.04
CA GLY A 267 -3.29 -14.89 -48.76
C GLY A 267 -3.28 -16.29 -49.34
N THR A 268 -3.80 -16.47 -50.57
CA THR A 268 -3.59 -17.65 -51.42
C THR A 268 -2.10 -17.94 -51.51
N PHE A 269 -1.67 -19.10 -51.04
CA PHE A 269 -0.33 -19.62 -51.27
C PHE A 269 -0.23 -20.08 -52.74
N PRO A 270 0.78 -19.66 -53.51
CA PRO A 270 1.04 -20.26 -54.82
C PRO A 270 1.69 -21.64 -54.62
N THR A 271 1.05 -22.64 -55.17
CA THR A 271 1.62 -23.96 -55.42
C THR A 271 2.77 -23.84 -56.42
N LYS A 272 3.95 -24.27 -56.05
CA LYS A 272 4.96 -24.92 -56.93
C LYS A 272 5.80 -25.91 -56.12
#